data_a366828029de4be98153bee1ebb440f1
#
_entry.id   a366828029de4be98153bee1ebb440f1
#
_cell.length_a   1.000
_cell.length_b   1.000
_cell.length_c   1.000
_cell.angle_alpha   90.00
_cell.angle_beta   90.00
_cell.angle_gamma   90.00
#
_symmetry.space_group_name_H-M   'P 1'
#
loop_
_entity.id
_entity.type
_entity.pdbx_description
1 polymer ?
#
loop_
_entity_poly.entity_id
_entity_poly.type
_entity_poly.pdbx_seq_one_letter_code
_entity_poly.pdbx_strand_id
1 'polypeptide(L)'
;MPLPDFHVSEPFTLGIELEMQVVNPPGYDLSQDASMLIDAVKNKITAGEVKHDITESMLELATDVCRDINQAAGQFSAMQKVVLQAAADHHLEICGGGTHPFQKWQRQEVCDNERYQRTLENFGYLIQQATVFGQHVHVGCASGDDAIYLLHGLSRFVPHFISLSAASPYMQGTDTRFASSRPNIFSAFPDNGPMQWVSNWQQFEALFRCLSYTTMIDSIKDLHWDIRPVLILARWRFG
;
A
#
# COMPACT_ATOMS: atom_id res chain seq x y z
N MET A 1 -21.72 7.87 -1.75
CA MET A 1 -21.83 7.37 -0.36
C MET A 1 -21.34 8.45 0.59
N PRO A 2 -21.92 8.66 1.80
CA PRO A 2 -21.34 9.62 2.74
C PRO A 2 -19.97 9.12 3.23
N LEU A 3 -19.02 10.04 3.39
CA LEU A 3 -17.76 9.75 4.03
C LEU A 3 -18.05 9.33 5.49
N PRO A 4 -17.44 8.24 6.01
CA PRO A 4 -17.52 7.91 7.43
C PRO A 4 -16.97 9.05 8.31
N ASP A 5 -17.41 9.14 9.56
CA ASP A 5 -16.88 10.09 10.52
C ASP A 5 -15.38 9.93 10.69
N PHE A 6 -14.67 11.04 10.90
CA PHE A 6 -13.24 11.01 11.16
C PHE A 6 -12.94 10.23 12.44
N HIS A 7 -12.08 9.25 12.35
CA HIS A 7 -11.66 8.47 13.51
C HIS A 7 -10.42 9.10 14.16
N VAL A 8 -10.61 9.64 15.34
CA VAL A 8 -9.57 10.28 16.14
C VAL A 8 -8.50 9.27 16.57
N SER A 9 -7.24 9.62 16.41
CA SER A 9 -6.09 8.84 16.86
C SER A 9 -5.19 9.69 17.77
N GLU A 10 -4.40 9.03 18.63
CA GLU A 10 -3.39 9.72 19.41
C GLU A 10 -2.40 10.42 18.46
N PRO A 11 -2.18 11.74 18.60
CA PRO A 11 -1.32 12.48 17.69
C PRO A 11 0.11 11.93 17.63
N PHE A 12 0.68 11.92 16.42
CA PHE A 12 2.05 11.47 16.13
C PHE A 12 2.32 9.98 16.40
N THR A 13 1.30 9.17 16.67
CA THR A 13 1.44 7.72 16.57
C THR A 13 1.65 7.33 15.11
N LEU A 14 2.34 6.20 14.90
CA LEU A 14 2.73 5.72 13.58
C LEU A 14 2.11 4.36 13.29
N GLY A 15 1.63 4.17 12.06
CA GLY A 15 1.40 2.87 11.46
C GLY A 15 2.25 2.78 10.19
N ILE A 16 2.90 1.65 9.94
CA ILE A 16 3.74 1.50 8.75
C ILE A 16 3.31 0.23 8.02
N GLU A 17 3.16 0.34 6.71
CA GLU A 17 2.90 -0.78 5.80
C GLU A 17 4.07 -0.91 4.83
N LEU A 18 4.47 -2.14 4.54
CA LEU A 18 5.55 -2.45 3.63
C LEU A 18 5.13 -3.59 2.72
N GLU A 19 5.08 -3.32 1.42
CA GLU A 19 4.76 -4.30 0.41
C GLU A 19 6.02 -5.05 -0.03
N MET A 20 5.91 -6.37 -0.13
CA MET A 20 7.02 -7.28 -0.42
C MET A 20 6.67 -8.20 -1.58
N GLN A 21 7.69 -8.60 -2.32
CA GLN A 21 7.59 -9.52 -3.46
C GLN A 21 7.75 -10.96 -2.98
N VAL A 22 6.89 -11.85 -3.47
CA VAL A 22 7.07 -13.30 -3.35
C VAL A 22 7.75 -13.79 -4.63
N VAL A 23 8.90 -14.44 -4.52
CA VAL A 23 9.70 -14.85 -5.68
C VAL A 23 10.12 -16.32 -5.61
N ASN A 24 10.28 -16.94 -6.78
CA ASN A 24 10.74 -18.32 -6.94
C ASN A 24 12.26 -18.37 -7.21
N PRO A 25 13.10 -18.94 -6.34
CA PRO A 25 14.48 -19.25 -6.68
C PRO A 25 14.54 -20.47 -7.64
N PRO A 26 15.55 -20.60 -8.52
CA PRO A 26 16.68 -19.69 -8.72
C PRO A 26 16.41 -18.58 -9.75
N GLY A 27 15.26 -18.55 -10.40
CA GLY A 27 14.95 -17.60 -11.47
C GLY A 27 14.52 -16.23 -10.97
N TYR A 28 14.06 -16.16 -9.74
CA TYR A 28 13.51 -14.96 -9.10
C TYR A 28 12.30 -14.35 -9.82
N ASP A 29 11.58 -15.12 -10.61
CA ASP A 29 10.27 -14.72 -11.13
C ASP A 29 9.29 -14.54 -9.98
N LEU A 30 8.33 -13.63 -10.13
CA LEU A 30 7.24 -13.47 -9.16
C LEU A 30 6.42 -14.75 -9.07
N SER A 31 6.18 -15.21 -7.84
CA SER A 31 5.34 -16.38 -7.53
C SER A 31 3.95 -15.94 -7.13
N GLN A 32 2.93 -16.70 -7.53
CA GLN A 32 1.52 -16.44 -7.20
C GLN A 32 1.11 -17.22 -5.93
N ASP A 33 1.92 -17.14 -4.87
CA ASP A 33 1.77 -17.95 -3.64
C ASP A 33 1.55 -17.13 -2.37
N ALA A 34 1.13 -15.85 -2.49
CA ALA A 34 0.92 -14.98 -1.34
C ALA A 34 -0.15 -15.54 -0.39
N SER A 35 -1.28 -16.03 -0.92
CA SER A 35 -2.36 -16.63 -0.13
C SER A 35 -1.85 -17.79 0.73
N MET A 36 -1.06 -18.69 0.15
CA MET A 36 -0.47 -19.82 0.87
C MET A 36 0.47 -19.35 2.00
N LEU A 37 1.33 -18.36 1.74
CA LEU A 37 2.24 -17.84 2.76
C LEU A 37 1.49 -17.14 3.89
N ILE A 38 0.46 -16.35 3.57
CA ILE A 38 -0.39 -15.68 4.58
C ILE A 38 -1.04 -16.72 5.48
N ASP A 39 -1.61 -17.78 4.91
CA ASP A 39 -2.20 -18.88 5.67
C ASP A 39 -1.19 -19.58 6.59
N ALA A 40 0.03 -19.76 6.12
CA ALA A 40 1.11 -20.39 6.90
C ALA A 40 1.58 -19.54 8.10
N VAL A 41 1.40 -18.21 8.05
CA VAL A 41 1.91 -17.29 9.08
C VAL A 41 0.84 -16.66 9.97
N LYS A 42 -0.43 -16.61 9.56
CA LYS A 42 -1.51 -15.88 10.24
C LYS A 42 -1.66 -16.15 11.74
N ASN A 43 -1.37 -17.38 12.17
CA ASN A 43 -1.45 -17.78 13.58
C ASN A 43 -0.12 -17.65 14.33
N LYS A 44 0.95 -17.19 13.65
CA LYS A 44 2.30 -17.05 14.23
C LYS A 44 2.68 -15.59 14.47
N ILE A 45 1.94 -14.66 13.86
CA ILE A 45 2.15 -13.23 14.01
C ILE A 45 1.54 -12.79 15.34
N THR A 46 2.34 -12.16 16.20
CA THR A 46 1.95 -11.73 17.55
C THR A 46 1.71 -10.24 17.68
N ALA A 47 2.22 -9.44 16.73
CA ALA A 47 2.03 -8.00 16.66
C ALA A 47 2.10 -7.57 15.18
N GLY A 48 1.25 -6.66 14.79
CA GLY A 48 1.06 -6.31 13.39
C GLY A 48 0.27 -7.39 12.63
N GLU A 49 0.30 -7.30 11.31
CA GLU A 49 -0.45 -8.17 10.39
C GLU A 49 0.36 -8.44 9.13
N VAL A 50 0.18 -9.63 8.54
CA VAL A 50 0.61 -9.99 7.19
C VAL A 50 -0.63 -10.26 6.38
N LYS A 51 -0.84 -9.52 5.31
CA LYS A 51 -2.08 -9.55 4.52
C LYS A 51 -1.83 -9.51 3.02
N HIS A 52 -2.90 -9.77 2.27
CA HIS A 52 -2.91 -9.63 0.82
C HIS A 52 -2.78 -8.17 0.40
N ASP A 53 -2.15 -7.98 -0.74
CA ASP A 53 -2.32 -6.80 -1.55
C ASP A 53 -2.93 -7.19 -2.91
N ILE A 54 -2.78 -6.38 -3.94
CA ILE A 54 -3.51 -6.47 -5.22
C ILE A 54 -3.35 -7.81 -5.90
N THR A 55 -2.14 -8.37 -5.94
CA THR A 55 -1.85 -9.63 -6.66
C THR A 55 -1.29 -10.72 -5.77
N GLU A 56 -1.46 -11.97 -6.18
CA GLU A 56 -0.97 -13.17 -5.47
C GLU A 56 0.57 -13.25 -5.38
N SER A 57 1.28 -12.30 -5.97
CA SER A 57 2.75 -12.19 -5.85
C SER A 57 3.19 -11.12 -4.83
N MET A 58 2.26 -10.57 -4.07
CA MET A 58 2.48 -9.47 -3.13
C MET A 58 2.04 -9.84 -1.73
N LEU A 59 2.88 -9.50 -0.75
CA LEU A 59 2.55 -9.52 0.68
C LEU A 59 2.67 -8.11 1.23
N GLU A 60 1.72 -7.71 2.06
CA GLU A 60 1.82 -6.49 2.84
C GLU A 60 2.04 -6.82 4.31
N LEU A 61 3.12 -6.29 4.89
CA LEU A 61 3.38 -6.31 6.31
C LEU A 61 2.93 -4.98 6.90
N ALA A 62 1.99 -5.00 7.85
CA ALA A 62 1.46 -3.82 8.50
C ALA A 62 1.71 -3.87 10.01
N THR A 63 2.23 -2.79 10.58
CA THR A 63 2.39 -2.69 12.04
C THR A 63 1.05 -2.38 12.72
N ASP A 64 0.95 -2.69 14.00
CA ASP A 64 -0.03 -2.04 14.87
C ASP A 64 0.27 -0.53 14.95
N VAL A 65 -0.61 0.22 15.62
CA VAL A 65 -0.33 1.63 15.96
C VAL A 65 0.83 1.68 16.94
N CYS A 66 1.93 2.29 16.52
CA CYS A 66 3.19 2.40 17.26
C CYS A 66 3.38 3.82 17.81
N ARG A 67 4.03 3.94 18.95
CA ARG A 67 4.36 5.25 19.55
C ARG A 67 5.59 5.88 18.91
N ASP A 68 6.48 5.07 18.39
CA ASP A 68 7.73 5.51 17.77
C ASP A 68 8.24 4.50 16.75
N ILE A 69 9.28 4.89 16.02
CA ILE A 69 9.90 4.08 14.97
C ILE A 69 10.57 2.80 15.52
N ASN A 70 11.04 2.78 16.78
CA ASN A 70 11.70 1.60 17.33
C ASN A 70 10.68 0.49 17.58
N GLN A 71 9.47 0.87 18.05
CA GLN A 71 8.37 -0.09 18.20
C GLN A 71 7.97 -0.67 16.84
N ALA A 72 7.83 0.17 15.81
CA ALA A 72 7.51 -0.28 14.46
C ALA A 72 8.60 -1.21 13.90
N ALA A 73 9.88 -0.84 14.03
CA ALA A 73 11.01 -1.66 13.59
C ALA A 73 11.06 -3.01 14.33
N GLY A 74 10.73 -3.03 15.63
CA GLY A 74 10.61 -4.27 16.41
C GLY A 74 9.53 -5.21 15.87
N GLN A 75 8.36 -4.69 15.54
CA GLN A 75 7.26 -5.46 14.94
C GLN A 75 7.63 -5.98 13.55
N PHE A 76 8.22 -5.15 12.67
CA PHE A 76 8.70 -5.61 11.37
C PHE A 76 9.73 -6.73 11.49
N SER A 77 10.70 -6.57 12.39
CA SER A 77 11.72 -7.62 12.60
C SER A 77 11.11 -8.95 13.06
N ALA A 78 10.06 -8.90 13.88
CA ALA A 78 9.34 -10.10 14.31
C ALA A 78 8.54 -10.73 13.15
N MET A 79 7.77 -9.93 12.42
CA MET A 79 6.99 -10.39 11.25
C MET A 79 7.90 -10.99 10.16
N GLN A 80 8.98 -10.29 9.81
CA GLN A 80 9.93 -10.75 8.79
C GLN A 80 10.51 -12.12 9.12
N LYS A 81 10.89 -12.38 10.37
CA LYS A 81 11.41 -13.70 10.78
C LYS A 81 10.41 -14.82 10.50
N VAL A 82 9.13 -14.59 10.81
CA VAL A 82 8.07 -15.58 10.62
C VAL A 82 7.82 -15.79 9.12
N VAL A 83 7.75 -14.70 8.35
CA VAL A 83 7.48 -14.76 6.90
C VAL A 83 8.64 -15.40 6.15
N LEU A 84 9.89 -15.04 6.45
CA LEU A 84 11.07 -15.62 5.81
C LEU A 84 11.20 -17.12 6.10
N GLN A 85 10.88 -17.55 7.33
CA GLN A 85 10.87 -18.97 7.65
C GLN A 85 9.80 -19.72 6.86
N ALA A 86 8.58 -19.18 6.80
CA ALA A 86 7.51 -19.79 6.02
C ALA A 86 7.84 -19.85 4.52
N ALA A 87 8.44 -18.78 3.96
CA ALA A 87 8.87 -18.76 2.57
C ALA A 87 9.93 -19.86 2.31
N ALA A 88 10.94 -19.99 3.18
CA ALA A 88 11.97 -21.03 3.06
C ALA A 88 11.38 -22.44 3.14
N ASP A 89 10.42 -22.68 4.03
CA ASP A 89 9.72 -23.98 4.18
C ASP A 89 8.97 -24.38 2.90
N HIS A 90 8.56 -23.40 2.09
CA HIS A 90 7.89 -23.56 0.80
C HIS A 90 8.77 -23.33 -0.43
N HIS A 91 10.10 -23.25 -0.24
CA HIS A 91 11.06 -23.01 -1.32
C HIS A 91 10.85 -21.68 -2.06
N LEU A 92 10.36 -20.67 -1.37
CA LEU A 92 10.14 -19.32 -1.85
C LEU A 92 11.10 -18.34 -1.16
N GLU A 93 11.26 -17.17 -1.75
CA GLU A 93 11.99 -16.06 -1.15
C GLU A 93 11.15 -14.77 -1.15
N ILE A 94 11.51 -13.84 -0.28
CA ILE A 94 10.84 -12.54 -0.14
C ILE A 94 11.84 -11.45 -0.49
N CYS A 95 11.45 -10.57 -1.42
CA CYS A 95 12.27 -9.45 -1.87
C CYS A 95 11.57 -8.12 -1.65
N GLY A 96 12.35 -7.06 -1.46
CA GLY A 96 11.91 -5.67 -1.51
C GLY A 96 12.16 -5.05 -2.88
N GLY A 97 11.70 -3.81 -3.06
CA GLY A 97 11.92 -3.03 -4.28
C GLY A 97 10.64 -2.29 -4.70
N GLY A 98 10.74 -1.32 -5.60
CA GLY A 98 9.56 -0.56 -6.06
C GLY A 98 8.83 -1.23 -7.23
N THR A 99 9.55 -1.97 -8.08
CA THR A 99 9.03 -2.81 -9.16
C THR A 99 9.87 -4.09 -9.24
N HIS A 100 9.29 -5.15 -9.78
CA HIS A 100 10.09 -6.32 -10.14
C HIS A 100 10.78 -6.08 -11.49
N PRO A 101 12.10 -6.35 -11.63
CA PRO A 101 12.87 -5.92 -12.80
C PRO A 101 12.42 -6.54 -14.11
N PHE A 102 11.93 -7.78 -14.13
CA PHE A 102 11.59 -8.51 -15.36
C PHE A 102 10.21 -9.20 -15.37
N GLN A 103 9.39 -8.99 -14.33
CA GLN A 103 8.02 -9.53 -14.30
C GLN A 103 7.21 -9.03 -15.48
N LYS A 104 6.25 -9.85 -15.92
CA LYS A 104 5.27 -9.48 -16.95
C LYS A 104 3.90 -9.37 -16.31
N TRP A 105 3.24 -8.22 -16.49
CA TRP A 105 1.93 -7.97 -15.90
C TRP A 105 0.87 -9.00 -16.32
N GLN A 106 0.96 -9.56 -17.54
CA GLN A 106 0.02 -10.57 -18.06
C GLN A 106 0.03 -11.88 -17.26
N ARG A 107 1.07 -12.10 -16.45
CA ARG A 107 1.22 -13.30 -15.63
C ARG A 107 0.79 -13.10 -14.18
N GLN A 108 0.36 -11.88 -13.83
CA GLN A 108 -0.03 -11.58 -12.46
C GLN A 108 -1.50 -11.90 -12.24
N GLU A 109 -1.77 -12.66 -11.19
CA GLU A 109 -3.12 -13.04 -10.77
C GLU A 109 -3.58 -12.06 -9.69
N VAL A 110 -4.75 -11.45 -9.89
CA VAL A 110 -5.35 -10.55 -8.91
C VAL A 110 -5.96 -11.41 -7.80
N CYS A 111 -5.69 -11.06 -6.54
CA CYS A 111 -6.21 -11.78 -5.38
C CYS A 111 -7.73 -11.91 -5.42
N ASP A 112 -8.25 -13.06 -4.98
CA ASP A 112 -9.69 -13.35 -4.88
C ASP A 112 -10.30 -12.59 -3.70
N ASN A 113 -10.39 -11.27 -3.86
CA ASN A 113 -10.97 -10.34 -2.92
C ASN A 113 -11.97 -9.45 -3.67
N GLU A 114 -13.19 -9.33 -3.15
CA GLU A 114 -14.28 -8.59 -3.79
C GLU A 114 -13.87 -7.17 -4.23
N ARG A 115 -13.11 -6.46 -3.42
CA ARG A 115 -12.61 -5.12 -3.75
C ARG A 115 -11.66 -5.15 -4.95
N TYR A 116 -10.70 -6.06 -4.96
CA TYR A 116 -9.72 -6.16 -6.06
C TYR A 116 -10.34 -6.66 -7.35
N GLN A 117 -11.29 -7.59 -7.28
CA GLN A 117 -12.06 -8.05 -8.43
C GLN A 117 -12.89 -6.92 -9.04
N ARG A 118 -13.57 -6.11 -8.22
CA ARG A 118 -14.27 -4.91 -8.70
C ARG A 118 -13.30 -3.88 -9.30
N THR A 119 -12.12 -3.71 -8.74
CA THR A 119 -11.09 -2.82 -9.32
C THR A 119 -10.61 -3.37 -10.66
N LEU A 120 -10.50 -4.70 -10.81
CA LEU A 120 -10.17 -5.35 -12.09
C LEU A 120 -11.27 -5.11 -13.14
N GLU A 121 -12.54 -5.20 -12.74
CA GLU A 121 -13.67 -4.89 -13.64
C GLU A 121 -13.64 -3.43 -14.12
N ASN A 122 -13.30 -2.50 -13.23
CA ASN A 122 -13.28 -1.06 -13.53
C ASN A 122 -12.05 -0.63 -14.36
N PHE A 123 -10.87 -1.16 -14.06
CA PHE A 123 -9.59 -0.68 -14.61
C PHE A 123 -8.89 -1.68 -15.52
N GLY A 124 -9.41 -2.91 -15.62
CA GLY A 124 -8.88 -3.94 -16.50
C GLY A 124 -7.40 -4.24 -16.21
N TYR A 125 -6.59 -4.29 -17.26
CA TYR A 125 -5.18 -4.64 -17.16
C TYR A 125 -4.34 -3.70 -16.27
N LEU A 126 -4.79 -2.47 -16.00
CA LEU A 126 -4.07 -1.53 -15.13
C LEU A 126 -3.87 -2.10 -13.74
N ILE A 127 -4.86 -2.84 -13.22
CA ILE A 127 -4.74 -3.44 -11.88
C ILE A 127 -3.65 -4.50 -11.83
N GLN A 128 -3.44 -5.28 -12.90
CA GLN A 128 -2.34 -6.24 -12.99
C GLN A 128 -0.98 -5.53 -13.13
N GLN A 129 -0.94 -4.38 -13.82
CA GLN A 129 0.25 -3.53 -13.90
C GLN A 129 0.61 -2.91 -12.56
N ALA A 130 -0.37 -2.72 -11.66
CA ALA A 130 -0.16 -2.24 -10.31
C ALA A 130 0.54 -3.26 -9.37
N THR A 131 1.13 -4.33 -9.92
CA THR A 131 2.11 -5.17 -9.20
C THR A 131 3.40 -4.36 -9.03
N VAL A 132 3.32 -3.40 -8.14
CA VAL A 132 4.39 -2.50 -7.71
C VAL A 132 4.34 -2.39 -6.19
N PHE A 133 5.47 -2.19 -5.57
CA PHE A 133 5.66 -2.38 -4.14
C PHE A 133 5.95 -1.04 -3.49
N GLY A 134 5.14 -0.69 -2.51
CA GLY A 134 5.18 0.58 -1.82
C GLY A 134 5.54 0.48 -0.36
N GLN A 135 5.65 1.63 0.24
CA GLN A 135 5.75 1.82 1.68
C GLN A 135 4.80 2.94 2.06
N HIS A 136 3.91 2.66 3.01
CA HIS A 136 2.99 3.66 3.54
C HIS A 136 3.35 3.98 4.98
N VAL A 137 3.29 5.26 5.32
CA VAL A 137 3.45 5.75 6.69
C VAL A 137 2.19 6.48 7.09
N HIS A 138 1.48 5.94 8.06
CA HIS A 138 0.30 6.54 8.66
C HIS A 138 0.70 7.36 9.88
N VAL A 139 0.12 8.52 10.04
CA VAL A 139 0.36 9.40 11.19
C VAL A 139 -0.95 9.69 11.90
N GLY A 140 -1.00 9.44 13.20
CA GLY A 140 -2.16 9.72 14.04
C GLY A 140 -2.45 11.22 14.13
N CYS A 141 -3.72 11.60 14.02
CA CYS A 141 -4.20 12.98 14.14
C CYS A 141 -5.36 13.08 15.12
N ALA A 142 -5.43 14.17 15.88
CA ALA A 142 -6.47 14.41 16.87
C ALA A 142 -7.80 14.89 16.25
N SER A 143 -7.76 15.42 15.03
CA SER A 143 -8.95 15.88 14.32
C SER A 143 -8.77 15.76 12.80
N GLY A 144 -9.90 15.81 12.07
CA GLY A 144 -9.89 15.89 10.62
C GLY A 144 -9.17 17.13 10.10
N ASP A 145 -9.32 18.27 10.78
CA ASP A 145 -8.64 19.51 10.42
C ASP A 145 -7.12 19.40 10.58
N ASP A 146 -6.65 18.74 11.64
CA ASP A 146 -5.22 18.43 11.82
C ASP A 146 -4.70 17.53 10.70
N ALA A 147 -5.50 16.53 10.29
CA ALA A 147 -5.13 15.65 9.18
C ALA A 147 -4.99 16.43 7.86
N ILE A 148 -5.91 17.35 7.55
CA ILE A 148 -5.83 18.21 6.36
C ILE A 148 -4.61 19.15 6.45
N TYR A 149 -4.35 19.74 7.61
CA TYR A 149 -3.19 20.59 7.82
C TYR A 149 -1.87 19.83 7.61
N LEU A 150 -1.76 18.65 8.21
CA LEU A 150 -0.58 17.78 8.07
C LEU A 150 -0.38 17.34 6.62
N LEU A 151 -1.45 16.95 5.92
CA LEU A 151 -1.42 16.55 4.52
C LEU A 151 -0.80 17.65 3.65
N HIS A 152 -1.29 18.88 3.75
CA HIS A 152 -0.73 20.01 2.99
C HIS A 152 0.70 20.34 3.40
N GLY A 153 1.03 20.20 4.69
CA GLY A 153 2.38 20.35 5.19
C GLY A 153 3.36 19.35 4.58
N LEU A 154 2.94 18.08 4.45
CA LEU A 154 3.76 17.00 3.92
C LEU A 154 3.82 16.98 2.38
N SER A 155 2.81 17.50 1.69
CA SER A 155 2.74 17.46 0.22
C SER A 155 3.98 18.07 -0.45
N ARG A 156 4.58 19.10 0.15
CA ARG A 156 5.83 19.70 -0.34
C ARG A 156 7.04 18.75 -0.29
N PHE A 157 6.96 17.69 0.51
CA PHE A 157 8.05 16.72 0.68
C PHE A 157 7.87 15.46 -0.17
N VAL A 158 6.78 15.33 -0.93
CA VAL A 158 6.55 14.17 -1.82
C VAL A 158 7.74 13.90 -2.74
N PRO A 159 8.36 14.89 -3.42
CA PRO A 159 9.55 14.63 -4.24
C PRO A 159 10.75 14.08 -3.42
N HIS A 160 10.87 14.48 -2.15
CA HIS A 160 11.93 13.97 -1.27
C HIS A 160 11.64 12.49 -0.90
N PHE A 161 10.39 12.15 -0.58
CA PHE A 161 10.01 10.76 -0.29
C PHE A 161 10.23 9.86 -1.52
N ILE A 162 9.83 10.30 -2.72
CA ILE A 162 10.10 9.58 -3.97
C ILE A 162 11.61 9.37 -4.18
N SER A 163 12.42 10.40 -3.93
CA SER A 163 13.87 10.30 -4.09
C SER A 163 14.52 9.36 -3.08
N LEU A 164 14.07 9.36 -1.83
CA LEU A 164 14.59 8.50 -0.76
C LEU A 164 14.20 7.03 -0.97
N SER A 165 13.02 6.77 -1.52
CA SER A 165 12.49 5.43 -1.76
C SER A 165 12.77 4.91 -3.18
N ALA A 166 13.51 5.63 -4.02
CA ALA A 166 13.77 5.26 -5.40
C ALA A 166 14.53 3.94 -5.50
N ALA A 167 13.87 2.87 -5.99
CA ALA A 167 14.41 1.52 -6.05
C ALA A 167 13.84 0.71 -7.24
N SER A 168 13.49 1.37 -8.36
CA SER A 168 12.85 0.69 -9.50
C SER A 168 13.36 1.18 -10.87
N PRO A 169 14.68 1.03 -11.15
CA PRO A 169 15.24 1.45 -12.44
C PRO A 169 14.88 0.51 -13.61
N TYR A 170 14.49 -0.73 -13.30
CA TYR A 170 14.14 -1.73 -14.31
C TYR A 170 12.66 -2.10 -14.21
N MET A 171 12.05 -2.33 -15.38
CA MET A 171 10.64 -2.76 -15.48
C MET A 171 10.46 -3.62 -16.73
N GLN A 172 9.83 -4.79 -16.59
CA GLN A 172 9.54 -5.73 -17.68
C GLN A 172 10.77 -6.09 -18.54
N GLY A 173 11.95 -6.21 -17.91
CA GLY A 173 13.21 -6.52 -18.57
C GLY A 173 13.89 -5.34 -19.25
N THR A 174 13.39 -4.12 -19.06
CA THR A 174 13.91 -2.92 -19.71
C THR A 174 14.51 -1.96 -18.69
N ASP A 175 15.69 -1.41 -18.98
CA ASP A 175 16.24 -0.25 -18.27
C ASP A 175 15.40 0.98 -18.63
N THR A 176 14.65 1.48 -17.64
CA THR A 176 13.74 2.63 -17.82
C THR A 176 14.47 3.96 -17.84
N ARG A 177 15.74 4.00 -17.45
CA ARG A 177 16.55 5.21 -17.21
C ARG A 177 16.02 6.16 -16.14
N PHE A 178 15.04 5.74 -15.37
CA PHE A 178 14.58 6.40 -14.16
C PHE A 178 15.20 5.73 -12.93
N ALA A 179 15.45 6.49 -11.88
CA ALA A 179 15.82 5.93 -10.58
C ALA A 179 14.60 5.19 -9.94
N SER A 180 13.39 5.63 -10.28
CA SER A 180 12.14 4.98 -9.89
C SER A 180 11.12 5.06 -11.04
N SER A 181 10.71 3.92 -11.59
CA SER A 181 9.65 3.80 -12.59
C SER A 181 8.27 3.53 -11.95
N ARG A 182 8.21 3.17 -10.67
CA ARG A 182 6.98 2.89 -9.93
C ARG A 182 5.94 4.01 -10.01
N PRO A 183 6.27 5.30 -9.82
CA PRO A 183 5.29 6.38 -9.91
C PRO A 183 4.60 6.48 -11.27
N ASN A 184 5.30 6.12 -12.36
CA ASN A 184 4.73 6.16 -13.71
C ASN A 184 3.59 5.15 -13.91
N ILE A 185 3.61 4.03 -13.18
CA ILE A 185 2.56 3.01 -13.23
C ILE A 185 1.31 3.54 -12.54
N PHE A 186 1.47 4.08 -11.33
CA PHE A 186 0.35 4.65 -10.59
C PHE A 186 -0.25 5.88 -11.27
N SER A 187 0.55 6.66 -11.99
CA SER A 187 0.04 7.83 -12.73
C SER A 187 -0.93 7.49 -13.87
N ALA A 188 -1.03 6.21 -14.25
CA ALA A 188 -2.02 5.75 -15.22
C ALA A 188 -3.43 5.58 -14.59
N PHE A 189 -3.53 5.50 -13.28
CA PHE A 189 -4.83 5.42 -12.61
C PHE A 189 -5.48 6.80 -12.53
N PRO A 190 -6.81 6.89 -12.72
CA PRO A 190 -7.53 8.13 -12.46
C PRO A 190 -7.39 8.51 -10.98
N ASP A 191 -7.56 9.80 -10.72
CA ASP A 191 -7.47 10.35 -9.35
C ASP A 191 -6.14 10.08 -8.62
N ASN A 192 -5.04 9.91 -9.39
CA ASN A 192 -3.67 9.86 -8.87
C ASN A 192 -3.07 11.27 -8.76
N GLY A 193 -2.04 11.39 -7.93
CA GLY A 193 -1.26 12.61 -7.75
C GLY A 193 -1.62 13.42 -6.51
N PRO A 194 -1.43 14.73 -6.50
CA PRO A 194 -1.69 15.56 -5.33
C PRO A 194 -3.20 15.75 -5.11
N MET A 195 -3.63 15.71 -3.86
CA MET A 195 -5.00 16.07 -3.49
C MET A 195 -5.30 17.53 -3.85
N GLN A 196 -6.52 17.80 -4.30
CA GLN A 196 -7.01 19.17 -4.49
C GLN A 196 -6.98 19.93 -3.16
N TRP A 197 -6.71 21.25 -3.24
CA TRP A 197 -6.63 22.10 -2.06
C TRP A 197 -8.00 22.21 -1.36
N VAL A 198 -8.01 21.90 -0.09
CA VAL A 198 -9.12 22.15 0.84
C VAL A 198 -8.55 22.70 2.14
N SER A 199 -9.25 23.58 2.83
CA SER A 199 -8.74 24.25 4.02
C SER A 199 -9.09 23.58 5.34
N ASN A 200 -10.06 22.64 5.33
CA ASN A 200 -10.54 21.93 6.53
C ASN A 200 -11.25 20.63 6.15
N TRP A 201 -11.60 19.84 7.16
CA TRP A 201 -12.27 18.56 6.99
C TRP A 201 -13.64 18.67 6.30
N GLN A 202 -14.44 19.70 6.63
CA GLN A 202 -15.75 19.91 6.00
C GLN A 202 -15.65 20.12 4.49
N GLN A 203 -14.63 20.86 4.03
CA GLN A 203 -14.37 21.03 2.59
C GLN A 203 -13.90 19.73 1.96
N PHE A 204 -13.08 18.93 2.68
CA PHE A 204 -12.68 17.61 2.23
C PHE A 204 -13.90 16.68 2.06
N GLU A 205 -14.84 16.66 2.98
CA GLU A 205 -16.09 15.90 2.85
C GLU A 205 -16.90 16.32 1.61
N ALA A 206 -16.96 17.63 1.35
CA ALA A 206 -17.63 18.15 0.16
C ALA A 206 -16.93 17.73 -1.13
N LEU A 207 -15.59 17.77 -1.16
CA LEU A 207 -14.78 17.29 -2.27
C LEU A 207 -14.99 15.77 -2.50
N PHE A 208 -14.89 14.96 -1.45
CA PHE A 208 -15.10 13.52 -1.53
C PHE A 208 -16.50 13.18 -2.06
N ARG A 209 -17.52 13.88 -1.59
CA ARG A 209 -18.89 13.71 -2.08
C ARG A 209 -19.00 14.04 -3.58
N CYS A 210 -18.35 15.10 -4.03
CA CYS A 210 -18.32 15.46 -5.45
C CYS A 210 -17.63 14.34 -6.28
N LEU A 211 -16.48 13.85 -5.84
CA LEU A 211 -15.76 12.76 -6.51
C LEU A 211 -16.59 11.48 -6.56
N SER A 212 -17.28 11.13 -5.47
CA SER A 212 -18.15 9.93 -5.42
C SER A 212 -19.33 9.99 -6.40
N TYR A 213 -19.73 11.18 -6.86
CA TYR A 213 -20.78 11.32 -7.88
C TYR A 213 -20.24 11.32 -9.30
N THR A 214 -18.99 11.71 -9.50
CA THR A 214 -18.43 11.96 -10.84
C THR A 214 -17.43 10.92 -11.29
N THR A 215 -16.92 10.09 -10.36
CA THR A 215 -15.90 9.08 -10.61
C THR A 215 -16.32 7.72 -10.05
N MET A 216 -15.51 6.68 -10.28
CA MET A 216 -15.75 5.34 -9.75
C MET A 216 -15.20 5.17 -8.32
N ILE A 217 -15.39 6.18 -7.46
CA ILE A 217 -14.91 6.18 -6.07
C ILE A 217 -16.06 5.81 -5.13
N ASP A 218 -15.97 4.66 -4.50
CA ASP A 218 -16.90 4.20 -3.49
C ASP A 218 -16.34 4.39 -2.06
N SER A 219 -15.04 4.49 -1.94
CA SER A 219 -14.32 4.54 -0.67
C SER A 219 -13.13 5.50 -0.76
N ILE A 220 -12.72 6.06 0.37
CA ILE A 220 -11.47 6.82 0.47
C ILE A 220 -10.23 5.98 0.07
N LYS A 221 -10.34 4.66 0.14
CA LYS A 221 -9.29 3.73 -0.29
C LYS A 221 -9.09 3.71 -1.81
N ASP A 222 -10.07 4.19 -2.57
CA ASP A 222 -10.01 4.23 -4.03
C ASP A 222 -9.32 5.51 -4.54
N LEU A 223 -9.01 6.45 -3.64
CA LEU A 223 -8.21 7.63 -3.92
C LEU A 223 -6.71 7.26 -3.94
N HIS A 224 -6.08 7.39 -5.10
CA HIS A 224 -4.66 7.06 -5.31
C HIS A 224 -3.75 8.29 -5.17
N TRP A 225 -4.08 9.22 -4.27
CA TRP A 225 -3.28 10.40 -4.01
C TRP A 225 -1.96 10.07 -3.32
N ASP A 226 -0.93 10.88 -3.59
CA ASP A 226 0.40 10.76 -2.96
C ASP A 226 0.32 10.79 -1.42
N ILE A 227 -0.55 11.65 -0.89
CA ILE A 227 -0.89 11.74 0.54
C ILE A 227 -2.40 11.86 0.65
N ARG A 228 -3.00 11.04 1.48
CA ARG A 228 -4.45 11.04 1.69
C ARG A 228 -4.82 10.90 3.17
N PRO A 229 -5.94 11.46 3.62
CA PRO A 229 -6.48 11.13 4.92
C PRO A 229 -6.88 9.65 4.93
N VAL A 230 -6.62 8.96 6.03
CA VAL A 230 -7.09 7.59 6.26
C VAL A 230 -8.03 7.61 7.44
N LEU A 231 -9.26 7.13 7.25
CA LEU A 231 -10.31 7.24 8.27
C LEU A 231 -10.15 6.27 9.43
N ILE A 232 -9.27 5.27 9.31
CA ILE A 232 -9.11 4.22 10.31
C ILE A 232 -7.63 3.90 10.48
N LEU A 233 -7.03 4.38 11.56
CA LEU A 233 -5.86 3.77 12.19
C LEU A 233 -6.31 2.80 13.28
N ALA A 234 -7.45 2.14 13.12
CA ALA A 234 -7.98 1.21 14.08
C ALA A 234 -7.84 -0.21 13.56
N ARG A 235 -7.15 -1.03 14.35
CA ARG A 235 -7.18 -2.49 14.35
C ARG A 235 -8.06 -3.10 13.25
N TRP A 236 -7.46 -3.49 12.16
CA TRP A 236 -8.08 -4.40 11.23
C TRP A 236 -8.10 -5.80 11.84
N ARG A 237 -9.15 -6.14 12.59
CA ARG A 237 -9.54 -7.54 12.74
C ARG A 237 -10.65 -7.76 11.73
N PHE A 238 -10.33 -8.38 10.63
CA PHE A 238 -11.33 -9.08 9.85
C PHE A 238 -11.33 -10.53 10.29
N GLY A 239 -12.48 -10.97 10.81
CA GLY A 239 -12.78 -12.38 11.03
C GLY A 239 -13.06 -13.06 9.71
#